data_96f66d3ce8a19dfcd5f964f610f7d096
#
_entry.id   96f66d3ce8a19dfcd5f964f610f7d096
#
_cell.length_a   1.000
_cell.length_b   1.000
_cell.length_c   1.000
_cell.angle_alpha   90.00
_cell.angle_beta   90.00
_cell.angle_gamma   90.00
#
_symmetry.space_group_name_H-M   'P 1'
#
loop_
_entity.id
_entity.type
_entity.pdbx_description
1 polymer ?
#
loop_
_entity_poly.entity_id
_entity_poly.type
_entity_poly.pdbx_seq_one_letter_code
_entity_poly.pdbx_strand_id
1 'polypeptide(L)'
;MEKKTMEFEINNGLWTIEEVSEEEMIREGEKDYTLGLTIYKTQRILLLRNQKNIKKTLVHELMHVWLYEYGHNAQDRQFNHEDVCEIVASCNDFVSDIAKRFLR
;
A
#
# COMPACT_ATOMS: atom_id res chain seq x y z
N MET A 1 23.45 2.37 4.12
CA MET A 1 22.68 1.43 3.28
C MET A 1 21.59 2.17 2.54
N GLU A 2 21.50 1.94 1.25
CA GLU A 2 20.49 2.64 0.46
C GLU A 2 19.08 2.19 0.84
N LYS A 3 18.16 3.15 0.85
CA LYS A 3 16.76 2.89 1.08
C LYS A 3 16.16 2.20 -0.15
N LYS A 4 15.44 1.11 0.05
CA LYS A 4 14.76 0.43 -1.04
C LYS A 4 13.48 1.21 -1.39
N THR A 5 13.39 1.65 -2.64
CA THR A 5 12.22 2.39 -3.13
C THR A 5 11.83 1.90 -4.51
N MET A 6 10.58 2.08 -4.87
CA MET A 6 10.08 1.80 -6.21
C MET A 6 8.89 2.68 -6.52
N GLU A 7 8.82 3.18 -7.74
CA GLU A 7 7.66 3.93 -8.22
C GLU A 7 6.75 3.01 -9.03
N PHE A 8 5.45 3.29 -8.99
CA PHE A 8 4.48 2.61 -9.84
C PHE A 8 3.37 3.56 -10.24
N GLU A 9 2.76 3.28 -11.37
CA GLU A 9 1.66 4.09 -11.90
C GLU A 9 0.32 3.42 -11.64
N ILE A 10 -0.67 4.23 -11.30
CA ILE A 10 -2.05 3.80 -11.20
C ILE A 10 -2.96 4.98 -11.52
N ASN A 11 -3.96 4.75 -12.35
CA ASN A 11 -4.96 5.76 -12.71
C ASN A 11 -4.32 7.09 -13.13
N ASN A 12 -3.27 7.00 -13.97
CA ASN A 12 -2.50 8.13 -14.48
C ASN A 12 -1.75 8.95 -13.42
N GLY A 13 -1.60 8.39 -12.23
CA GLY A 13 -0.84 9.01 -11.15
C GLY A 13 0.37 8.18 -10.77
N LEU A 14 1.31 8.79 -10.09
CA LEU A 14 2.54 8.14 -9.69
C LEU A 14 2.59 8.00 -8.16
N TRP A 15 2.87 6.78 -7.70
CA TRP A 15 3.02 6.48 -6.29
C TRP A 15 4.41 5.89 -6.03
N THR A 16 4.88 6.00 -4.79
CA THR A 16 6.18 5.46 -4.39
C THR A 16 6.03 4.50 -3.23
N ILE A 17 6.75 3.38 -3.28
CA ILE A 17 6.87 2.43 -2.17
C ILE A 17 8.26 2.62 -1.57
N GLU A 18 8.34 2.73 -0.24
CA GLU A 18 9.61 2.94 0.47
C GLU A 18 9.71 2.02 1.69
N GLU A 19 10.83 1.32 1.83
CA GLU A 19 11.14 0.64 3.09
C GLU A 19 11.77 1.65 4.03
N VAL A 20 11.25 1.75 5.25
CA VAL A 20 11.69 2.75 6.22
C VAL A 20 12.05 2.10 7.56
N SER A 21 12.83 2.83 8.36
CA SER A 21 13.14 2.42 9.73
C SER A 21 11.98 2.76 10.67
N GLU A 22 12.03 2.24 11.89
CA GLU A 22 11.06 2.61 12.94
C GLU A 22 11.05 4.12 13.18
N GLU A 23 12.22 4.74 13.21
CA GLU A 23 12.34 6.18 13.42
C GLU A 23 11.62 6.98 12.35
N GLU A 24 11.79 6.56 11.09
CA GLU A 24 11.12 7.24 9.98
C GLU A 24 9.61 7.06 10.05
N MET A 25 9.16 5.86 10.43
CA MET A 25 7.72 5.58 10.58
C MET A 25 7.11 6.45 11.68
N ILE A 26 7.80 6.59 12.80
CA ILE A 26 7.36 7.43 13.93
C ILE A 26 7.30 8.89 13.52
N ARG A 27 8.27 9.36 12.75
CA ARG A 27 8.29 10.75 12.25
C ARG A 27 7.07 11.09 11.39
N GLU A 28 6.50 10.09 10.73
CA GLU A 28 5.27 10.30 9.95
C GLU A 28 4.02 10.31 10.82
N GLY A 29 4.19 10.31 12.16
CA GLY A 29 3.11 10.41 13.10
C GLY A 29 2.48 9.09 13.51
N GLU A 30 3.11 7.99 13.16
CA GLU A 30 2.58 6.67 13.45
C GLU A 30 3.15 6.09 14.74
N LYS A 31 2.48 5.08 15.24
CA LYS A 31 2.91 4.38 16.45
C LYS A 31 4.05 3.42 16.11
N ASP A 32 4.84 3.10 17.12
CA ASP A 32 6.03 2.27 16.99
C ASP A 32 5.77 0.84 16.50
N TYR A 33 4.52 0.37 16.55
CA TYR A 33 4.17 -0.96 16.06
C TYR A 33 3.54 -0.97 14.66
N THR A 34 3.53 0.16 13.99
CA THR A 34 2.96 0.25 12.63
C THR A 34 3.87 -0.44 11.62
N LEU A 35 3.31 -1.38 10.87
CA LEU A 35 4.06 -2.17 9.89
C LEU A 35 4.03 -1.56 8.49
N GLY A 36 2.99 -0.81 8.16
CA GLY A 36 2.85 -0.15 6.87
C GLY A 36 1.93 1.03 6.98
N LEU A 37 2.08 1.96 6.05
CA LEU A 37 1.30 3.20 6.05
C LEU A 37 1.10 3.69 4.62
N THR A 38 -0.14 4.04 4.28
CA THR A 38 -0.45 4.67 2.99
C THR A 38 -0.71 6.15 3.24
N ILE A 39 0.10 7.01 2.62
CA ILE A 39 -0.02 8.45 2.74
C ILE A 39 -0.62 8.98 1.44
N TYR A 40 -1.90 9.32 1.47
CA TYR A 40 -2.63 9.69 0.25
C TYR A 40 -2.20 11.04 -0.30
N LYS A 41 -1.92 11.99 0.58
CA LYS A 41 -1.58 13.36 0.18
C LYS A 41 -0.31 13.42 -0.69
N THR A 42 0.68 12.62 -0.35
CA THR A 42 1.95 12.59 -1.07
C THR A 42 2.13 11.35 -1.94
N GLN A 43 1.12 10.50 -1.98
CA GLN A 43 1.09 9.28 -2.78
C GLN A 43 2.29 8.37 -2.50
N ARG A 44 2.44 8.01 -1.22
CA ARG A 44 3.53 7.16 -0.75
C ARG A 44 2.99 5.99 0.07
N ILE A 45 3.64 4.84 -0.10
CA ILE A 45 3.47 3.69 0.78
C ILE A 45 4.76 3.54 1.55
N LEU A 46 4.68 3.50 2.87
CA LEU A 46 5.83 3.21 3.73
C LEU A 46 5.70 1.81 4.28
N LEU A 47 6.78 1.04 4.24
CA LEU A 47 6.84 -0.32 4.78
C LEU A 47 7.94 -0.37 5.82
N LEU A 48 7.61 -0.82 7.02
CA LEU A 48 8.61 -0.99 8.06
C LEU A 48 9.60 -2.09 7.64
N ARG A 49 10.90 -1.75 7.68
CA ARG A 49 11.98 -2.68 7.37
C ARG A 49 12.05 -3.78 8.44
N ASN A 50 12.51 -4.95 8.05
CA ASN A 50 12.75 -6.07 8.99
C ASN A 50 11.50 -6.64 9.66
N GLN A 51 10.33 -6.49 9.05
CA GLN A 51 9.12 -7.14 9.54
C GLN A 51 9.01 -8.57 8.99
N LYS A 52 8.28 -9.41 9.70
CA LYS A 52 8.15 -10.83 9.38
C LYS A 52 7.50 -11.13 8.05
N ASN A 53 6.45 -10.40 7.71
CA ASN A 53 5.66 -10.68 6.51
C ASN A 53 5.42 -9.42 5.71
N ILE A 54 6.50 -8.91 5.13
CA ILE A 54 6.46 -7.66 4.37
C ILE A 54 5.54 -7.76 3.15
N LYS A 55 5.44 -8.95 2.54
CA LYS A 55 4.54 -9.14 1.39
C LYS A 55 3.08 -8.88 1.76
N LYS A 56 2.64 -9.43 2.89
CA LYS A 56 1.27 -9.24 3.35
C LYS A 56 1.00 -7.77 3.63
N THR A 57 1.93 -7.09 4.29
CA THR A 57 1.80 -5.67 4.57
C THR A 57 1.74 -4.85 3.28
N LEU A 58 2.61 -5.15 2.32
CA LEU A 58 2.62 -4.43 1.05
C LEU A 58 1.30 -4.62 0.29
N VAL A 59 0.79 -5.84 0.22
CA VAL A 59 -0.49 -6.12 -0.43
C VAL A 59 -1.61 -5.34 0.24
N HIS A 60 -1.61 -5.29 1.57
CA HIS A 60 -2.60 -4.54 2.34
C HIS A 60 -2.58 -3.05 1.97
N GLU A 61 -1.38 -2.44 1.91
CA GLU A 61 -1.27 -1.02 1.57
C GLU A 61 -1.60 -0.76 0.09
N LEU A 62 -1.22 -1.66 -0.81
CA LEU A 62 -1.58 -1.53 -2.22
C LEU A 62 -3.10 -1.58 -2.42
N MET A 63 -3.81 -2.36 -1.61
CA MET A 63 -5.27 -2.39 -1.64
C MET A 63 -5.86 -1.03 -1.25
N HIS A 64 -5.29 -0.37 -0.23
CA HIS A 64 -5.71 0.99 0.13
C HIS A 64 -5.55 1.94 -1.06
N VAL A 65 -4.42 1.85 -1.77
CA VAL A 65 -4.17 2.70 -2.93
C VAL A 65 -5.21 2.44 -4.03
N TRP A 66 -5.45 1.16 -4.34
CA TRP A 66 -6.42 0.80 -5.37
C TRP A 66 -7.82 1.31 -5.05
N LEU A 67 -8.24 1.10 -3.81
CA LEU A 67 -9.56 1.56 -3.37
C LEU A 67 -9.67 3.08 -3.43
N TYR A 68 -8.62 3.78 -3.02
CA TYR A 68 -8.59 5.24 -3.07
C TYR A 68 -8.67 5.75 -4.51
N GLU A 69 -7.85 5.21 -5.39
CA GLU A 69 -7.75 5.69 -6.77
C GLU A 69 -9.03 5.42 -7.58
N TYR A 70 -9.74 4.37 -7.26
CA TYR A 70 -10.97 4.02 -7.98
C TYR A 70 -12.25 4.34 -7.21
N GLY A 71 -12.14 5.19 -6.19
CA GLY A 71 -13.32 5.77 -5.55
C GLY A 71 -14.03 4.90 -4.53
N HIS A 72 -13.35 3.91 -3.97
CA HIS A 72 -13.96 2.98 -3.01
C HIS A 72 -13.54 3.23 -1.56
N ASN A 73 -12.92 4.38 -1.27
CA ASN A 73 -12.34 4.62 0.06
C ASN A 73 -13.23 5.46 0.98
N ALA A 74 -14.49 5.69 0.61
CA ALA A 74 -15.42 6.46 1.46
C ALA A 74 -15.62 5.72 2.79
N GLN A 75 -15.44 6.44 3.89
CA GLN A 75 -15.47 5.85 5.24
C GLN A 75 -16.81 5.21 5.59
N ASP A 76 -17.90 5.75 5.07
CA ASP A 76 -19.24 5.25 5.32
C ASP A 76 -19.71 4.20 4.30
N ARG A 77 -18.83 3.85 3.36
CA ARG A 77 -19.18 2.86 2.35
C ARG A 77 -19.17 1.45 2.94
N GLN A 78 -20.26 0.76 2.74
CA GLN A 78 -20.38 -0.64 3.15
C GLN A 78 -20.22 -1.54 1.92
N PHE A 79 -19.46 -2.62 2.07
CA PHE A 79 -19.24 -3.59 1.01
C PHE A 79 -19.98 -4.87 1.32
N ASN A 80 -20.75 -5.39 0.35
CA ASN A 80 -21.33 -6.72 0.46
C ASN A 80 -20.39 -7.73 -0.19
N HIS A 81 -20.77 -9.02 -0.16
CA HIS A 81 -19.94 -10.08 -0.75
C HIS A 81 -19.65 -9.86 -2.23
N GLU A 82 -20.64 -9.42 -2.98
CA GLU A 82 -20.45 -9.18 -4.41
C GLU A 82 -19.46 -8.04 -4.66
N ASP A 83 -19.53 -6.98 -3.87
CA ASP A 83 -18.57 -5.88 -3.97
C ASP A 83 -17.16 -6.37 -3.74
N VAL A 84 -16.97 -7.19 -2.70
CA VAL A 84 -15.63 -7.72 -2.37
C VAL A 84 -15.10 -8.60 -3.50
N CYS A 85 -15.93 -9.48 -4.02
CA CYS A 85 -15.55 -10.37 -5.13
C CYS A 85 -15.14 -9.56 -6.36
N GLU A 86 -15.92 -8.55 -6.69
CA GLU A 86 -15.65 -7.69 -7.84
C GLU A 86 -14.36 -6.89 -7.67
N ILE A 87 -14.15 -6.33 -6.48
CA ILE A 87 -12.94 -5.56 -6.17
C ILE A 87 -11.72 -6.47 -6.29
N VAL A 88 -11.76 -7.66 -5.68
CA VAL A 88 -10.62 -8.58 -5.72
C VAL A 88 -10.34 -9.02 -7.16
N ALA A 89 -11.38 -9.36 -7.91
CA ALA A 89 -11.22 -9.78 -9.30
C ALA A 89 -10.58 -8.67 -10.15
N SER A 90 -10.95 -7.42 -9.88
CA SER A 90 -10.45 -6.27 -10.65
C SER A 90 -9.03 -5.87 -10.30
N CYS A 91 -8.63 -5.99 -9.03
CA CYS A 91 -7.34 -5.46 -8.56
C CYS A 91 -6.24 -6.52 -8.43
N ASN A 92 -6.59 -7.81 -8.45
CA ASN A 92 -5.64 -8.87 -8.10
C ASN A 92 -4.37 -8.85 -8.94
N ASP A 93 -4.50 -8.75 -10.26
CA ASP A 93 -3.32 -8.75 -11.14
C ASP A 93 -2.43 -7.55 -10.89
N PHE A 94 -3.02 -6.37 -10.71
CA PHE A 94 -2.28 -5.15 -10.41
C PHE A 94 -1.50 -5.30 -9.10
N VAL A 95 -2.18 -5.67 -8.03
CA VAL A 95 -1.57 -5.79 -6.70
C VAL A 95 -0.45 -6.84 -6.72
N SER A 96 -0.72 -8.00 -7.32
CA SER A 96 0.28 -9.07 -7.44
C SER A 96 1.51 -8.62 -8.21
N ASP A 97 1.32 -7.95 -9.34
CA ASP A 97 2.43 -7.51 -10.18
C ASP A 97 3.33 -6.51 -9.45
N ILE A 98 2.72 -5.49 -8.83
CA ILE A 98 3.50 -4.48 -8.11
C ILE A 98 4.25 -5.12 -6.94
N ALA A 99 3.58 -5.99 -6.16
CA ALA A 99 4.22 -6.65 -5.03
C ALA A 99 5.41 -7.49 -5.46
N LYS A 100 5.26 -8.27 -6.53
CA LYS A 100 6.37 -9.08 -7.06
C LYS A 100 7.54 -8.23 -7.51
N ARG A 101 7.28 -7.11 -8.17
CA ARG A 101 8.33 -6.23 -8.67
C ARG A 101 9.10 -5.59 -7.52
N PHE A 102 8.41 -5.16 -6.47
CA PHE A 102 9.09 -4.55 -5.33
C PHE A 102 9.89 -5.56 -4.51
N LEU A 103 9.39 -6.77 -4.37
CA LEU A 103 9.99 -7.79 -3.49
C LEU A 103 11.04 -8.68 -4.17
N ARG A 104 11.40 -8.39 -5.40
CA ARG A 104 12.47 -9.11 -6.10
C ARG A 104 13.78 -9.09 -5.36
#